data_4e3307bdb7c45f39045c170ade7047c8
#
_entry.id   4e3307bdb7c45f39045c170ade7047c8
#
_cell.length_a   1.000
_cell.length_b   1.000
_cell.length_c   1.000
_cell.angle_alpha   90.00
_cell.angle_beta   90.00
_cell.angle_gamma   90.00
#
_symmetry.space_group_name_H-M   'P 1'
#
loop_
_entity.id
_entity.type
_entity.pdbx_description
1 polymer ?
#
loop_
_entity_poly.entity_id
_entity_poly.type
_entity_poly.pdbx_seq_one_letter_code
_entity_poly.pdbx_strand_id
1 'polypeptide(L)'
;MNFNKYMKTKNINYALISLFGFLFIAFPLNINAEDEIKSESVESSEKVDAKEDVSDLKKCMKQAKTNKEKKKCEKDNMPTVEDFITDEGLKVIEGYLEIYADEDQENYFLKVNNNDLNQQFLYFAYVMNAPQGSTLTGGRPSDGIVLEFRNFKTDQIGLYKINTAYIYGDDNNIAKSSVTNITEAFIETFTPVARSESSVLISVNKFMMSEKIEAISYVPKEYREYISVNYGKPDSDKTYINNVLSNKTNTAFEVTFAYENNSPNSDAYSVSAVADPRYLSVTSRHIF
;
A
#
# COMPACT_ATOMS: atom_id res chain seq x y z
N MET A 1 -41.29 28.46 34.52
CA MET A 1 -41.21 27.03 34.86
C MET A 1 -39.72 26.69 34.99
N ASN A 2 -39.29 26.54 36.25
CA ASN A 2 -37.85 26.39 36.60
C ASN A 2 -37.35 24.98 36.30
N PHE A 3 -36.22 24.91 35.56
CA PHE A 3 -35.41 23.71 35.51
C PHE A 3 -33.98 24.04 35.97
N ASN A 4 -33.82 24.06 37.28
CA ASN A 4 -32.54 24.01 37.97
C ASN A 4 -32.62 22.87 38.97
N LYS A 5 -32.05 21.71 38.64
CA LYS A 5 -31.66 20.68 39.61
C LYS A 5 -30.99 19.50 38.89
N TYR A 6 -29.68 19.40 39.06
CA TYR A 6 -28.88 18.17 39.20
C TYR A 6 -27.45 18.39 38.61
N MET A 7 -26.67 19.14 39.37
CA MET A 7 -25.23 18.93 39.35
C MET A 7 -24.82 18.38 40.71
N LYS A 8 -24.53 17.12 40.80
CA LYS A 8 -23.77 16.53 41.89
C LYS A 8 -22.31 16.37 41.44
N THR A 9 -21.50 17.26 41.98
CA THR A 9 -20.03 17.16 41.95
C THR A 9 -19.57 15.93 42.72
N LYS A 10 -18.81 15.04 42.05
CA LYS A 10 -17.98 14.05 42.72
C LYS A 10 -16.54 14.53 42.66
N ASN A 11 -16.06 14.94 43.83
CA ASN A 11 -14.65 15.15 44.12
C ASN A 11 -13.92 13.80 44.01
N ILE A 12 -12.89 13.73 43.18
CA ILE A 12 -11.93 12.65 43.19
C ILE A 12 -10.60 13.23 43.66
N ASN A 13 -10.19 12.77 44.84
CA ASN A 13 -8.93 13.10 45.50
C ASN A 13 -7.75 12.54 44.66
N TYR A 14 -6.83 13.43 44.36
CA TYR A 14 -5.50 13.03 43.92
C TYR A 14 -4.66 12.69 45.16
N ALA A 15 -4.35 11.43 45.33
CA ALA A 15 -3.34 10.98 46.28
C ALA A 15 -2.00 10.84 45.54
N LEU A 16 -1.05 11.64 45.97
CA LEU A 16 0.38 11.50 45.67
C LEU A 16 0.87 10.11 46.11
N ILE A 17 1.59 9.43 45.26
CA ILE A 17 2.59 8.44 45.65
C ILE A 17 3.86 8.75 44.90
N SER A 18 4.82 9.24 45.70
CA SER A 18 6.22 9.46 45.34
C SER A 18 7.06 8.26 45.75
N LEU A 19 8.18 8.09 45.07
CA LEU A 19 9.40 7.40 45.46
C LEU A 19 9.38 5.86 45.59
N PHE A 20 10.14 5.26 44.71
CA PHE A 20 11.16 4.21 45.00
C PHE A 20 11.91 4.06 43.69
N GLY A 21 13.20 4.36 43.54
CA GLY A 21 14.27 3.84 44.38
C GLY A 21 15.17 3.05 43.42
N PHE A 22 16.23 3.70 42.92
CA PHE A 22 17.30 3.07 42.12
C PHE A 22 17.91 1.89 42.88
N LEU A 23 18.03 0.75 42.26
CA LEU A 23 18.96 -0.29 42.65
C LEU A 23 19.76 -0.77 41.45
N PHE A 24 20.97 -0.23 41.33
CA PHE A 24 22.03 -0.79 40.48
C PHE A 24 22.53 -2.07 41.14
N ILE A 25 22.41 -3.20 40.46
CA ILE A 25 23.18 -4.39 40.80
C ILE A 25 24.14 -4.64 39.65
N ALA A 26 25.39 -4.29 39.92
CA ALA A 26 26.54 -4.72 39.14
C ALA A 26 26.84 -6.19 39.45
N PHE A 27 26.96 -7.04 38.45
CA PHE A 27 27.58 -8.33 38.54
C PHE A 27 28.85 -8.36 37.69
N PRO A 28 29.91 -8.93 38.24
CA PRO A 28 31.24 -8.89 37.63
C PRO A 28 31.40 -9.95 36.54
N LEU A 29 32.16 -9.55 35.53
CA LEU A 29 32.80 -10.43 34.56
C LEU A 29 33.66 -11.46 35.23
N ASN A 30 33.50 -12.72 34.89
CA ASN A 30 34.53 -13.71 35.12
C ASN A 30 34.79 -14.47 33.81
N ILE A 31 36.04 -14.35 33.39
CA ILE A 31 36.64 -15.01 32.23
C ILE A 31 37.35 -16.25 32.75
N ASN A 32 37.19 -17.36 32.08
CA ASN A 32 38.08 -18.53 31.90
C ASN A 32 37.20 -19.80 31.81
N ALA A 33 37.43 -20.78 31.04
CA ALA A 33 38.54 -21.31 30.27
C ALA A 33 37.99 -22.35 29.26
N GLU A 34 38.73 -22.49 28.21
CA GLU A 34 38.91 -23.63 27.33
C GLU A 34 38.25 -24.98 27.68
N ASP A 35 37.50 -25.53 26.74
CA ASP A 35 37.47 -26.97 26.46
C ASP A 35 37.35 -27.22 24.96
N GLU A 36 38.42 -27.77 24.43
CA GLU A 36 38.51 -28.37 23.09
C GLU A 36 37.61 -29.61 23.03
N ILE A 37 36.69 -29.65 22.05
CA ILE A 37 36.18 -30.92 21.52
C ILE A 37 36.30 -30.93 20.01
N LYS A 38 37.00 -31.94 19.57
CA LYS A 38 37.41 -32.27 18.20
C LYS A 38 36.26 -32.36 17.21
N SER A 39 36.64 -31.92 16.04
CA SER A 39 36.04 -32.12 14.74
C SER A 39 35.61 -33.55 14.44
N GLU A 40 34.41 -33.71 13.91
CA GLU A 40 34.13 -34.69 12.86
C GLU A 40 33.41 -34.00 11.70
N SER A 41 34.07 -34.08 10.58
CA SER A 41 33.63 -33.62 9.28
C SER A 41 32.46 -34.45 8.76
N VAL A 42 31.37 -33.79 8.39
CA VAL A 42 30.48 -34.30 7.35
C VAL A 42 30.37 -33.23 6.28
N GLU A 43 30.85 -33.60 5.11
CA GLU A 43 30.82 -32.87 3.87
C GLU A 43 29.41 -32.66 3.33
N SER A 44 29.34 -31.54 2.62
CA SER A 44 28.50 -31.26 1.44
C SER A 44 26.98 -31.13 1.64
N SER A 45 26.54 -29.92 1.49
CA SER A 45 25.52 -29.58 0.49
C SER A 45 25.63 -28.10 0.14
N GLU A 46 25.87 -27.89 -1.11
CA GLU A 46 25.76 -26.75 -1.98
C GLU A 46 25.16 -25.47 -1.35
N LYS A 47 26.04 -24.54 -1.03
CA LYS A 47 25.71 -23.11 -1.05
C LYS A 47 25.65 -22.69 -2.52
N VAL A 48 24.48 -22.70 -3.11
CA VAL A 48 24.22 -22.05 -4.38
C VAL A 48 24.39 -20.56 -4.20
N ASP A 49 25.20 -19.99 -5.07
CA ASP A 49 25.76 -18.65 -5.03
C ASP A 49 24.75 -17.53 -5.25
N ALA A 50 24.09 -17.05 -4.21
CA ALA A 50 23.35 -15.77 -4.20
C ALA A 50 24.28 -14.54 -4.34
N LYS A 51 25.60 -14.72 -4.29
CA LYS A 51 26.59 -13.64 -4.44
C LYS A 51 27.02 -13.35 -5.89
N GLU A 52 26.73 -14.22 -6.84
CA GLU A 52 27.16 -14.08 -8.22
C GLU A 52 26.28 -13.10 -9.01
N ASP A 53 24.97 -13.12 -8.80
CA ASP A 53 24.00 -12.27 -9.50
C ASP A 53 24.18 -10.77 -9.20
N VAL A 54 24.43 -10.39 -7.96
CA VAL A 54 24.67 -8.99 -7.59
C VAL A 54 25.97 -8.44 -8.20
N SER A 55 26.94 -9.32 -8.46
CA SER A 55 28.20 -8.95 -9.12
C SER A 55 27.99 -8.65 -10.59
N ASP A 56 27.14 -9.42 -11.27
CA ASP A 56 26.93 -9.32 -12.72
C ASP A 56 26.06 -8.12 -13.09
N LEU A 57 25.01 -7.81 -12.30
CA LEU A 57 24.25 -6.57 -12.46
C LEU A 57 25.16 -5.34 -12.27
N LYS A 58 25.97 -5.29 -11.22
CA LYS A 58 26.91 -4.19 -10.96
C LYS A 58 27.94 -4.04 -12.09
N LYS A 59 28.41 -5.14 -12.63
CA LYS A 59 29.36 -5.18 -13.75
C LYS A 59 28.71 -4.71 -15.05
N CYS A 60 27.51 -5.19 -15.36
CA CYS A 60 26.71 -4.76 -16.49
C CYS A 60 26.39 -3.26 -16.42
N MET A 61 25.91 -2.77 -15.26
CA MET A 61 25.57 -1.37 -15.06
C MET A 61 26.78 -0.42 -15.21
N LYS A 62 27.98 -0.85 -14.79
CA LYS A 62 29.22 -0.08 -14.99
C LYS A 62 29.63 0.01 -16.46
N GLN A 63 29.32 -0.97 -17.28
CA GLN A 63 29.64 -1.02 -18.70
C GLN A 63 28.59 -0.29 -19.56
N ALA A 64 27.36 -0.14 -19.07
CA ALA A 64 26.27 0.50 -19.77
C ALA A 64 26.48 2.02 -19.90
N LYS A 65 26.60 2.49 -21.16
CA LYS A 65 26.84 3.91 -21.52
C LYS A 65 25.54 4.66 -21.78
N THR A 66 24.47 3.96 -22.10
CA THR A 66 23.17 4.54 -22.44
C THR A 66 22.06 4.06 -21.47
N ASN A 67 21.00 4.88 -21.32
CA ASN A 67 19.84 4.48 -20.54
C ASN A 67 19.15 3.20 -21.07
N LYS A 68 19.29 2.92 -22.39
CA LYS A 68 18.77 1.71 -23.01
C LYS A 68 19.56 0.48 -22.58
N GLU A 69 20.89 0.60 -22.52
CA GLU A 69 21.78 -0.47 -22.05
C GLU A 69 21.58 -0.74 -20.56
N LYS A 70 21.42 0.31 -19.74
CA LYS A 70 21.12 0.15 -18.30
C LYS A 70 19.83 -0.64 -18.07
N LYS A 71 18.74 -0.26 -18.75
CA LYS A 71 17.48 -1.00 -18.69
C LYS A 71 17.59 -2.44 -19.17
N LYS A 72 18.47 -2.70 -20.15
CA LYS A 72 18.73 -4.06 -20.59
C LYS A 72 19.48 -4.85 -19.52
N CYS A 73 20.48 -4.26 -18.86
CA CYS A 73 21.16 -4.90 -17.75
C CYS A 73 20.21 -5.24 -16.60
N GLU A 74 19.32 -4.32 -16.22
CA GLU A 74 18.30 -4.55 -15.18
C GLU A 74 17.38 -5.72 -15.54
N LYS A 75 17.01 -5.81 -16.82
CA LYS A 75 16.13 -6.88 -17.30
C LYS A 75 16.82 -8.24 -17.33
N ASP A 76 18.03 -8.28 -17.89
CA ASP A 76 18.77 -9.53 -18.08
C ASP A 76 19.28 -10.13 -16.75
N ASN A 77 19.28 -9.32 -15.67
CA ASN A 77 19.67 -9.73 -14.32
C ASN A 77 18.49 -9.56 -13.30
N MET A 78 17.25 -9.60 -13.77
CA MET A 78 16.08 -9.56 -12.88
C MET A 78 15.95 -10.94 -12.21
N PRO A 79 15.80 -11.00 -10.86
CA PRO A 79 15.63 -12.25 -10.15
C PRO A 79 14.33 -12.96 -10.54
N THR A 80 14.26 -14.27 -10.31
CA THR A 80 13.00 -14.98 -10.39
C THR A 80 12.10 -14.54 -9.23
N VAL A 81 10.78 -14.76 -9.35
CA VAL A 81 9.82 -14.41 -8.28
C VAL A 81 10.15 -15.19 -7.01
N GLU A 82 10.52 -16.46 -7.15
CA GLU A 82 10.84 -17.37 -6.06
C GLU A 82 12.14 -16.96 -5.33
N ASP A 83 13.18 -16.59 -6.09
CA ASP A 83 14.44 -16.11 -5.52
C ASP A 83 14.23 -14.79 -4.78
N PHE A 84 13.53 -13.83 -5.38
CA PHE A 84 13.24 -12.55 -4.74
C PHE A 84 12.46 -12.71 -3.42
N ILE A 85 11.43 -13.57 -3.40
CA ILE A 85 10.66 -13.86 -2.19
C ILE A 85 11.57 -14.45 -1.10
N THR A 86 12.46 -15.34 -1.48
CA THR A 86 13.37 -16.01 -0.53
C THR A 86 14.44 -15.05 0.00
N ASP A 87 15.06 -14.27 -0.90
CA ASP A 87 16.16 -13.36 -0.56
C ASP A 87 15.68 -12.19 0.33
N GLU A 88 14.49 -11.67 0.06
CA GLU A 88 13.88 -10.60 0.84
C GLU A 88 13.09 -11.12 2.07
N GLY A 89 13.01 -12.44 2.26
CA GLY A 89 12.31 -13.05 3.39
C GLY A 89 10.82 -12.76 3.43
N LEU A 90 10.19 -12.59 2.26
CA LEU A 90 8.80 -12.19 2.16
C LEU A 90 7.85 -13.29 2.64
N LYS A 91 6.78 -12.89 3.33
CA LYS A 91 5.71 -13.78 3.81
C LYS A 91 4.46 -13.59 2.95
N VAL A 92 3.86 -14.71 2.53
CA VAL A 92 2.63 -14.68 1.75
C VAL A 92 1.41 -14.36 2.63
N ILE A 93 0.54 -13.52 2.10
CA ILE A 93 -0.83 -13.28 2.60
C ILE A 93 -1.76 -13.92 1.57
N GLU A 94 -2.14 -15.17 1.83
CA GLU A 94 -2.95 -15.95 0.91
C GLU A 94 -4.38 -15.41 0.78
N GLY A 95 -4.90 -15.37 -0.44
CA GLY A 95 -6.27 -14.95 -0.69
C GLY A 95 -6.62 -14.80 -2.15
N TYR A 96 -7.57 -13.90 -2.46
CA TYR A 96 -7.99 -13.61 -3.83
C TYR A 96 -6.84 -13.06 -4.67
N LEU A 97 -6.11 -12.07 -4.15
CA LEU A 97 -4.84 -11.65 -4.69
C LEU A 97 -3.71 -12.26 -3.86
N GLU A 98 -2.69 -12.77 -4.52
CA GLU A 98 -1.51 -13.34 -3.87
C GLU A 98 -0.55 -12.20 -3.49
N ILE A 99 -0.63 -11.74 -2.25
CA ILE A 99 0.18 -10.64 -1.72
C ILE A 99 1.35 -11.20 -0.91
N TYR A 100 2.50 -10.59 -1.07
CA TYR A 100 3.69 -10.83 -0.26
C TYR A 100 4.03 -9.57 0.53
N ALA A 101 4.46 -9.74 1.77
CA ALA A 101 4.87 -8.64 2.64
C ALA A 101 6.23 -8.95 3.28
N ASP A 102 7.03 -7.91 3.53
CA ASP A 102 8.21 -8.00 4.35
C ASP A 102 7.87 -8.29 5.83
N GLU A 103 8.87 -8.56 6.66
CA GLU A 103 8.66 -8.94 8.06
C GLU A 103 7.95 -7.85 8.87
N ASP A 104 8.28 -6.59 8.60
CA ASP A 104 7.71 -5.43 9.29
C ASP A 104 6.36 -5.00 8.69
N GLN A 105 5.92 -5.61 7.61
CA GLN A 105 4.71 -5.28 6.84
C GLN A 105 4.67 -3.82 6.35
N GLU A 106 5.82 -3.30 5.97
CA GLU A 106 5.95 -1.96 5.39
C GLU A 106 5.92 -2.00 3.86
N ASN A 107 6.37 -3.13 3.26
CA ASN A 107 6.42 -3.32 1.81
C ASN A 107 5.51 -4.47 1.38
N TYR A 108 4.65 -4.19 0.42
CA TYR A 108 3.71 -5.15 -0.14
C TYR A 108 3.94 -5.33 -1.63
N PHE A 109 3.91 -6.58 -2.03
CA PHE A 109 4.11 -7.00 -3.41
C PHE A 109 2.94 -7.86 -3.85
N LEU A 110 2.46 -7.62 -5.07
CA LEU A 110 1.43 -8.43 -5.71
C LEU A 110 2.08 -9.34 -6.74
N LYS A 111 1.84 -10.64 -6.64
CA LYS A 111 2.16 -11.59 -7.68
C LYS A 111 1.03 -11.62 -8.69
N VAL A 112 1.36 -11.31 -9.93
CA VAL A 112 0.42 -11.36 -11.07
C VAL A 112 0.84 -12.54 -11.94
N ASN A 113 -0.01 -13.57 -12.01
CA ASN A 113 0.23 -14.70 -12.89
C ASN A 113 -0.20 -14.37 -14.32
N ASN A 114 0.38 -15.04 -15.31
CA ASN A 114 0.01 -14.84 -16.71
C ASN A 114 -1.49 -15.11 -16.97
N ASN A 115 -2.12 -15.98 -16.18
CA ASN A 115 -3.54 -16.28 -16.28
C ASN A 115 -4.44 -15.18 -15.72
N ASP A 116 -3.91 -14.30 -14.87
CA ASP A 116 -4.62 -13.18 -14.26
C ASP A 116 -4.64 -11.97 -15.21
N LEU A 117 -3.79 -11.97 -16.23
CA LEU A 117 -3.75 -10.94 -17.24
C LEU A 117 -4.99 -11.02 -18.14
N ASN A 118 -5.53 -9.85 -18.47
CA ASN A 118 -6.78 -9.69 -19.24
C ASN A 118 -8.01 -10.30 -18.56
N GLN A 119 -7.92 -10.54 -17.24
CA GLN A 119 -9.07 -10.90 -16.40
C GLN A 119 -9.60 -9.65 -15.70
N GLN A 120 -10.91 -9.46 -15.79
CA GLN A 120 -11.57 -8.35 -15.14
C GLN A 120 -11.90 -8.69 -13.68
N PHE A 121 -11.68 -7.72 -12.79
CA PHE A 121 -12.04 -7.84 -11.40
C PHE A 121 -12.69 -6.56 -10.90
N LEU A 122 -13.53 -6.70 -9.87
CA LEU A 122 -14.23 -5.59 -9.27
C LEU A 122 -13.35 -4.94 -8.20
N TYR A 123 -13.34 -3.62 -8.18
CA TYR A 123 -12.77 -2.83 -7.10
C TYR A 123 -13.82 -1.86 -6.55
N PHE A 124 -13.83 -1.70 -5.25
CA PHE A 124 -14.53 -0.63 -4.55
C PHE A 124 -13.79 -0.28 -3.26
N ALA A 125 -14.06 0.91 -2.72
CA ALA A 125 -13.53 1.31 -1.43
C ALA A 125 -14.63 1.89 -0.55
N TYR A 126 -14.38 1.95 0.74
CA TYR A 126 -15.22 2.72 1.65
C TYR A 126 -14.39 3.42 2.71
N VAL A 127 -14.91 4.55 3.18
CA VAL A 127 -14.28 5.32 4.24
C VAL A 127 -14.53 4.62 5.57
N MET A 128 -13.46 4.28 6.29
CA MET A 128 -13.54 3.72 7.64
C MET A 128 -13.61 4.83 8.69
N ASN A 129 -12.75 5.84 8.53
CA ASN A 129 -12.66 6.98 9.45
C ASN A 129 -12.32 8.25 8.68
N ALA A 130 -13.02 9.33 9.00
CA ALA A 130 -12.77 10.65 8.44
C ALA A 130 -13.14 11.74 9.44
N PRO A 131 -12.56 12.95 9.36
CA PRO A 131 -12.90 14.06 10.23
C PRO A 131 -14.36 14.46 10.11
N GLN A 132 -15.01 14.76 11.21
CA GLN A 132 -16.34 15.35 11.23
C GLN A 132 -16.33 16.72 10.52
N GLY A 133 -17.38 17.02 9.80
CA GLY A 133 -17.47 18.27 9.02
C GLY A 133 -16.83 18.19 7.63
N SER A 134 -16.15 17.08 7.33
CA SER A 134 -15.74 16.77 5.95
C SER A 134 -16.92 16.18 5.16
N THR A 135 -16.80 16.12 3.86
CA THR A 135 -17.81 15.45 3.00
C THR A 135 -17.73 13.93 3.08
N LEU A 136 -16.70 13.41 3.74
CA LEU A 136 -16.48 11.97 3.89
C LEU A 136 -17.16 11.49 5.18
N THR A 137 -17.96 10.45 5.05
CA THR A 137 -18.65 9.84 6.18
C THR A 137 -18.20 8.40 6.31
N GLY A 138 -17.91 7.97 7.53
CA GLY A 138 -17.57 6.57 7.79
C GLY A 138 -18.64 5.61 7.27
N GLY A 139 -18.21 4.54 6.61
CA GLY A 139 -19.10 3.57 5.95
C GLY A 139 -19.58 3.97 4.55
N ARG A 140 -19.28 5.18 4.07
CA ARG A 140 -19.64 5.58 2.70
C ARG A 140 -18.81 4.80 1.69
N PRO A 141 -19.43 3.98 0.81
CA PRO A 141 -18.73 3.28 -0.24
C PRO A 141 -18.45 4.21 -1.43
N SER A 142 -17.40 3.91 -2.17
CA SER A 142 -17.22 4.43 -3.53
C SER A 142 -18.13 3.67 -4.51
N ASP A 143 -18.27 4.20 -5.72
CA ASP A 143 -18.83 3.41 -6.82
C ASP A 143 -17.89 2.25 -7.14
N GLY A 144 -18.47 1.07 -7.43
CA GLY A 144 -17.70 -0.07 -7.92
C GLY A 144 -17.16 0.22 -9.32
N ILE A 145 -15.89 -0.12 -9.53
CA ILE A 145 -15.26 -0.03 -10.85
C ILE A 145 -14.68 -1.37 -11.25
N VAL A 146 -14.61 -1.63 -12.55
CA VAL A 146 -14.00 -2.83 -13.11
C VAL A 146 -12.59 -2.51 -13.54
N LEU A 147 -11.64 -3.28 -13.04
CA LEU A 147 -10.22 -3.16 -13.34
C LEU A 147 -9.70 -4.38 -14.08
N GLU A 148 -8.58 -4.22 -14.77
CA GLU A 148 -7.93 -5.28 -15.54
C GLU A 148 -6.43 -5.03 -15.61
N PHE A 149 -5.64 -6.06 -15.34
CA PHE A 149 -4.19 -6.04 -15.59
C PHE A 149 -3.88 -6.49 -17.01
N ARG A 150 -3.02 -5.76 -17.72
CA ARG A 150 -2.55 -6.11 -19.07
C ARG A 150 -1.04 -5.94 -19.18
N ASN A 151 -0.44 -6.70 -20.07
CA ASN A 151 0.93 -6.39 -20.48
C ASN A 151 0.98 -4.99 -21.10
N PHE A 152 1.94 -4.19 -20.64
CA PHE A 152 2.21 -2.86 -21.18
C PHE A 152 3.66 -2.73 -21.59
N LYS A 153 3.88 -2.38 -22.85
CA LYS A 153 5.21 -2.42 -23.48
C LYS A 153 5.85 -3.81 -23.30
N THR A 154 7.18 -3.87 -23.34
CA THR A 154 7.90 -5.15 -23.31
C THR A 154 8.00 -5.75 -21.90
N ASP A 155 7.97 -4.91 -20.84
CA ASP A 155 8.41 -5.33 -19.51
C ASP A 155 7.57 -4.78 -18.36
N GLN A 156 6.41 -4.20 -18.61
CA GLN A 156 5.59 -3.56 -17.60
C GLN A 156 4.18 -4.16 -17.58
N ILE A 157 3.54 -4.07 -16.40
CA ILE A 157 2.12 -4.38 -16.25
C ILE A 157 1.35 -3.07 -16.16
N GLY A 158 0.32 -2.92 -16.99
CA GLY A 158 -0.60 -1.79 -16.94
C GLY A 158 -1.89 -2.14 -16.20
N LEU A 159 -2.41 -1.22 -15.41
CA LEU A 159 -3.73 -1.31 -14.79
C LEU A 159 -4.70 -0.40 -15.53
N TYR A 160 -5.82 -0.96 -15.95
CA TYR A 160 -6.86 -0.29 -16.73
C TYR A 160 -8.19 -0.31 -15.99
N LYS A 161 -8.92 0.81 -16.03
CA LYS A 161 -10.33 0.88 -15.63
C LYS A 161 -11.17 0.69 -16.88
N ILE A 162 -11.99 -0.34 -16.86
CA ILE A 162 -12.83 -0.72 -17.98
C ILE A 162 -14.08 0.17 -18.01
N ASN A 163 -14.47 0.62 -19.19
CA ASN A 163 -15.70 1.36 -19.36
C ASN A 163 -16.89 0.40 -19.40
N THR A 164 -17.67 0.35 -18.33
CA THR A 164 -18.84 -0.53 -18.19
C THR A 164 -20.16 0.16 -18.53
N ALA A 165 -20.13 1.42 -18.96
CA ALA A 165 -21.36 2.17 -19.31
C ALA A 165 -22.03 1.64 -20.58
N TYR A 166 -21.28 0.92 -21.40
CA TYR A 166 -21.78 0.40 -22.67
C TYR A 166 -21.46 -1.09 -22.79
N ILE A 167 -22.48 -1.88 -23.09
CA ILE A 167 -22.35 -3.32 -23.34
C ILE A 167 -22.84 -3.58 -24.76
N TYR A 168 -22.00 -4.15 -25.59
CA TYR A 168 -22.32 -4.53 -26.96
C TYR A 168 -22.19 -6.04 -27.11
N GLY A 169 -23.11 -6.64 -27.90
CA GLY A 169 -22.94 -8.04 -28.27
C GLY A 169 -21.78 -8.21 -29.27
N ASP A 170 -21.07 -9.30 -29.18
CA ASP A 170 -19.79 -9.57 -29.86
C ASP A 170 -19.83 -9.45 -31.39
N ASP A 171 -21.01 -9.66 -32.02
CA ASP A 171 -21.20 -9.65 -33.47
C ASP A 171 -21.81 -8.37 -34.04
N ASN A 172 -21.86 -7.29 -33.27
CA ASN A 172 -22.52 -6.06 -33.71
C ASN A 172 -21.52 -5.10 -34.37
N ASN A 173 -21.87 -4.56 -35.54
CA ASN A 173 -21.08 -3.51 -36.20
C ASN A 173 -20.92 -2.25 -35.32
N ILE A 174 -21.88 -2.01 -34.42
CA ILE A 174 -21.79 -0.93 -33.42
C ILE A 174 -20.65 -1.21 -32.41
N ALA A 175 -20.45 -2.45 -32.00
CA ALA A 175 -19.35 -2.83 -31.15
C ALA A 175 -17.98 -2.51 -31.78
N LYS A 176 -17.83 -2.78 -33.09
CA LYS A 176 -16.60 -2.45 -33.81
C LYS A 176 -16.37 -0.95 -33.96
N SER A 177 -17.42 -0.14 -34.08
CA SER A 177 -17.31 1.32 -34.15
C SER A 177 -17.18 1.97 -32.77
N SER A 178 -17.68 1.32 -31.73
CA SER A 178 -17.63 1.85 -30.35
C SER A 178 -16.21 1.92 -29.80
N VAL A 179 -15.33 0.99 -30.19
CA VAL A 179 -13.90 0.99 -29.81
C VAL A 179 -13.21 2.31 -30.17
N THR A 180 -13.72 3.04 -31.16
CA THR A 180 -13.17 4.32 -31.60
C THR A 180 -13.55 5.49 -30.67
N ASN A 181 -14.70 5.41 -30.00
CA ASN A 181 -15.30 6.51 -29.25
C ASN A 181 -15.44 6.23 -27.73
N ILE A 182 -15.34 4.97 -27.33
CA ILE A 182 -15.42 4.55 -25.93
C ILE A 182 -14.03 4.15 -25.49
N THR A 183 -13.47 4.93 -24.55
CA THR A 183 -12.11 4.73 -24.07
C THR A 183 -12.12 4.13 -22.67
N GLU A 184 -11.15 3.28 -22.43
CA GLU A 184 -10.78 2.81 -21.10
C GLU A 184 -9.82 3.82 -20.45
N ALA A 185 -9.77 3.85 -19.13
CA ALA A 185 -8.79 4.69 -18.44
C ALA A 185 -7.54 3.88 -18.08
N PHE A 186 -6.39 4.34 -18.56
CA PHE A 186 -5.10 3.80 -18.18
C PHE A 186 -4.65 4.44 -16.84
N ILE A 187 -4.67 3.67 -15.76
CA ILE A 187 -4.50 4.20 -14.39
C ILE A 187 -3.04 4.21 -13.96
N GLU A 188 -2.34 3.06 -14.12
CA GLU A 188 -0.99 2.91 -13.59
C GLU A 188 -0.16 1.95 -14.43
N THR A 189 1.17 2.11 -14.32
CA THR A 189 2.15 1.14 -14.80
C THR A 189 3.01 0.64 -13.66
N PHE A 190 3.18 -0.67 -13.60
CA PHE A 190 4.06 -1.32 -12.65
C PHE A 190 5.27 -1.89 -13.38
N THR A 191 6.45 -1.56 -12.89
CA THR A 191 7.68 -2.24 -13.30
C THR A 191 7.89 -3.42 -12.36
N PRO A 192 7.95 -4.65 -12.86
CA PRO A 192 8.23 -5.81 -12.02
C PRO A 192 9.53 -5.67 -11.26
N VAL A 193 9.56 -6.14 -10.03
CA VAL A 193 10.77 -6.28 -9.20
C VAL A 193 11.39 -7.66 -9.38
N ALA A 194 10.59 -8.65 -9.77
CA ALA A 194 11.02 -10.01 -10.09
C ALA A 194 10.13 -10.60 -11.19
N ARG A 195 10.64 -11.59 -11.93
CA ARG A 195 9.94 -12.21 -13.05
C ARG A 195 10.32 -13.68 -13.19
N SER A 196 9.28 -14.54 -13.20
CA SER A 196 9.37 -15.95 -13.61
C SER A 196 8.68 -16.17 -14.97
N GLU A 197 8.73 -17.38 -15.52
CA GLU A 197 8.07 -17.70 -16.79
C GLU A 197 6.54 -17.50 -16.75
N SER A 198 5.92 -17.78 -15.61
CA SER A 198 4.46 -17.80 -15.43
C SER A 198 3.91 -16.60 -14.64
N SER A 199 4.78 -15.78 -14.04
CA SER A 199 4.33 -14.71 -13.14
C SER A 199 5.34 -13.56 -13.05
N VAL A 200 4.86 -12.43 -12.57
CA VAL A 200 5.67 -11.27 -12.20
C VAL A 200 5.31 -10.81 -10.80
N LEU A 201 6.28 -10.22 -10.09
CA LEU A 201 6.08 -9.59 -8.81
C LEU A 201 6.18 -8.07 -8.97
N ILE A 202 5.19 -7.35 -8.48
CA ILE A 202 5.13 -5.88 -8.57
C ILE A 202 4.94 -5.27 -7.19
N SER A 203 5.64 -4.17 -6.89
CA SER A 203 5.39 -3.40 -5.67
C SER A 203 4.09 -2.60 -5.81
N VAL A 204 3.22 -2.69 -4.81
CA VAL A 204 1.90 -2.02 -4.82
C VAL A 204 1.81 -0.86 -3.83
N ASN A 205 2.79 -0.64 -2.96
CA ASN A 205 2.76 0.39 -1.93
C ASN A 205 2.43 1.77 -2.48
N LYS A 206 3.26 2.26 -3.42
CA LYS A 206 3.09 3.58 -4.00
C LYS A 206 1.72 3.78 -4.65
N PHE A 207 1.20 2.73 -5.27
CA PHE A 207 -0.11 2.76 -5.90
C PHE A 207 -1.22 2.81 -4.84
N MET A 208 -1.18 1.94 -3.84
CA MET A 208 -2.18 1.87 -2.77
C MET A 208 -2.20 3.14 -1.90
N MET A 209 -1.04 3.76 -1.69
CA MET A 209 -0.91 5.03 -0.96
C MET A 209 -1.16 6.28 -1.84
N SER A 210 -1.64 6.10 -3.06
CA SER A 210 -2.00 7.20 -3.97
C SER A 210 -3.52 7.30 -4.12
N GLU A 211 -4.01 8.48 -4.50
CA GLU A 211 -5.42 8.72 -4.81
C GLU A 211 -5.81 8.33 -6.26
N LYS A 212 -5.01 7.50 -6.94
CA LYS A 212 -5.24 7.15 -8.35
C LYS A 212 -6.50 6.31 -8.57
N ILE A 213 -6.85 5.49 -7.58
CA ILE A 213 -8.16 4.85 -7.54
C ILE A 213 -8.98 5.69 -6.56
N GLU A 214 -10.07 6.29 -7.02
CA GLU A 214 -10.93 7.20 -6.27
C GLU A 214 -11.52 6.57 -4.99
N ALA A 215 -10.66 6.29 -4.01
CA ALA A 215 -11.08 5.82 -2.70
C ALA A 215 -11.78 6.93 -1.91
N ILE A 216 -11.36 8.15 -2.15
CA ILE A 216 -11.86 9.35 -1.48
C ILE A 216 -12.59 10.18 -2.52
N SER A 217 -13.85 10.52 -2.24
CA SER A 217 -14.62 11.39 -3.12
C SER A 217 -13.88 12.72 -3.32
N TYR A 218 -13.32 12.89 -4.50
CA TYR A 218 -12.71 14.15 -4.88
C TYR A 218 -13.76 15.25 -4.90
N VAL A 219 -13.49 16.33 -4.16
CA VAL A 219 -14.32 17.54 -4.21
C VAL A 219 -13.64 18.54 -5.13
N PRO A 220 -14.26 18.91 -6.25
CA PRO A 220 -13.74 19.91 -7.15
C PRO A 220 -13.39 21.21 -6.40
N LYS A 221 -12.33 21.89 -6.85
CA LYS A 221 -11.78 23.07 -6.16
C LYS A 221 -12.83 24.15 -5.91
N GLU A 222 -13.72 24.35 -6.85
CA GLU A 222 -14.81 25.34 -6.82
C GLU A 222 -15.86 25.07 -5.74
N TYR A 223 -15.94 23.82 -5.23
CA TYR A 223 -16.88 23.48 -4.15
C TYR A 223 -16.21 23.38 -2.78
N ARG A 224 -14.89 23.44 -2.71
CA ARG A 224 -14.15 23.28 -1.43
C ARG A 224 -14.40 24.41 -0.45
N GLU A 225 -14.72 25.61 -0.93
CA GLU A 225 -15.08 26.76 -0.06
C GLU A 225 -16.36 26.57 0.71
N TYR A 226 -17.27 25.67 0.23
CA TYR A 226 -18.54 25.36 0.90
C TYR A 226 -18.44 24.21 1.91
N ILE A 227 -17.25 23.64 2.08
CA ILE A 227 -17.02 22.53 3.00
C ILE A 227 -16.28 23.05 4.21
N SER A 228 -16.87 22.88 5.39
CA SER A 228 -16.25 23.35 6.64
C SER A 228 -14.86 22.76 6.85
N VAL A 229 -14.71 21.44 6.66
CA VAL A 229 -13.42 20.74 6.78
C VAL A 229 -12.99 20.26 5.39
N ASN A 230 -12.09 21.02 4.78
CA ASN A 230 -11.55 20.71 3.45
C ASN A 230 -10.15 20.10 3.55
N TYR A 231 -9.92 19.04 2.75
CA TYR A 231 -8.60 18.42 2.64
C TYR A 231 -7.66 19.31 1.82
N GLY A 232 -6.39 19.27 2.16
CA GLY A 232 -5.34 19.92 1.40
C GLY A 232 -4.76 19.03 0.32
N LYS A 233 -3.43 18.89 0.34
CA LYS A 233 -2.69 17.99 -0.54
C LYS A 233 -2.37 16.69 0.18
N PRO A 234 -2.35 15.56 -0.52
CA PRO A 234 -1.84 14.31 0.05
C PRO A 234 -0.38 14.48 0.53
N ASP A 235 -0.11 13.98 1.72
CA ASP A 235 1.23 13.89 2.30
C ASP A 235 1.66 12.42 2.22
N SER A 236 2.50 12.10 1.23
CA SER A 236 2.95 10.73 0.98
C SER A 236 3.84 10.18 2.09
N ASP A 237 4.54 11.05 2.81
CA ASP A 237 5.48 10.65 3.85
C ASP A 237 4.77 10.21 5.14
N LYS A 238 3.50 10.63 5.28
CA LYS A 238 2.65 10.30 6.42
C LYS A 238 1.49 9.37 6.06
N THR A 239 1.37 9.01 4.78
CA THR A 239 0.37 8.04 4.29
C THR A 239 0.95 6.64 4.39
N TYR A 240 0.18 5.69 4.91
CA TYR A 240 0.65 4.32 5.12
C TYR A 240 -0.47 3.28 5.01
N ILE A 241 -0.07 2.05 4.72
CA ILE A 241 -0.94 0.89 4.74
C ILE A 241 -0.99 0.37 6.18
N ASN A 242 -2.19 0.35 6.78
CA ASN A 242 -2.38 -0.13 8.15
C ASN A 242 -2.37 -1.65 8.23
N ASN A 243 -3.01 -2.29 7.25
CA ASN A 243 -3.25 -3.72 7.27
C ASN A 243 -3.65 -4.23 5.89
N VAL A 244 -3.39 -5.50 5.64
CA VAL A 244 -3.88 -6.23 4.46
C VAL A 244 -4.64 -7.45 4.94
N LEU A 245 -5.93 -7.53 4.58
CA LEU A 245 -6.82 -8.63 4.89
C LEU A 245 -7.15 -9.36 3.59
N SER A 246 -6.95 -10.65 3.56
CA SER A 246 -7.22 -11.43 2.37
C SER A 246 -8.01 -12.71 2.69
N ASN A 247 -8.87 -13.10 1.77
CA ASN A 247 -9.60 -14.35 1.81
C ASN A 247 -9.84 -14.86 0.37
N LYS A 248 -10.48 -15.99 0.20
CA LYS A 248 -10.66 -16.63 -1.12
C LYS A 248 -11.43 -15.79 -2.14
N THR A 249 -12.21 -14.79 -1.71
CA THR A 249 -13.12 -14.03 -2.58
C THR A 249 -12.73 -12.56 -2.72
N ASN A 250 -11.90 -12.04 -1.84
CA ASN A 250 -11.43 -10.67 -1.90
C ASN A 250 -10.13 -10.46 -1.14
N THR A 251 -9.42 -9.40 -1.51
CA THR A 251 -8.26 -8.86 -0.79
C THR A 251 -8.53 -7.40 -0.49
N ALA A 252 -8.33 -6.99 0.76
CA ALA A 252 -8.60 -5.64 1.22
C ALA A 252 -7.32 -5.00 1.80
N PHE A 253 -7.03 -3.77 1.36
CA PHE A 253 -6.00 -2.92 1.92
C PHE A 253 -6.65 -1.82 2.76
N GLU A 254 -6.22 -1.67 4.00
CA GLU A 254 -6.58 -0.55 4.86
C GLU A 254 -5.49 0.50 4.80
N VAL A 255 -5.83 1.69 4.29
CA VAL A 255 -4.86 2.76 4.08
C VAL A 255 -5.29 4.01 4.83
N THR A 256 -4.36 4.58 5.58
CA THR A 256 -4.54 5.92 6.18
C THR A 256 -3.84 6.95 5.30
N PHE A 257 -4.63 7.78 4.65
CA PHE A 257 -4.16 8.92 3.89
C PHE A 257 -4.01 10.13 4.80
N ALA A 258 -2.85 10.74 4.76
CA ALA A 258 -2.57 12.02 5.42
C ALA A 258 -2.67 13.17 4.43
N TYR A 259 -3.16 14.31 4.91
CA TYR A 259 -3.33 15.53 4.12
C TYR A 259 -2.75 16.72 4.85
N GLU A 260 -2.11 17.62 4.11
CA GLU A 260 -1.66 18.90 4.60
C GLU A 260 -2.38 20.03 3.86
N ASN A 261 -3.03 20.92 4.62
CA ASN A 261 -3.75 22.07 4.10
C ASN A 261 -3.20 23.36 4.69
N ASN A 262 -2.44 24.10 3.89
CA ASN A 262 -1.86 25.37 4.32
C ASN A 262 -2.88 26.53 4.40
N SER A 263 -4.11 26.31 3.92
CA SER A 263 -5.17 27.32 3.90
C SER A 263 -6.54 26.69 4.19
N PRO A 264 -6.75 26.17 5.42
CA PRO A 264 -8.05 25.60 5.80
C PRO A 264 -9.12 26.68 5.82
N ASN A 265 -10.36 26.29 5.59
CA ASN A 265 -11.49 27.20 5.75
C ASN A 265 -11.63 27.66 7.21
N SER A 266 -12.03 28.89 7.43
CA SER A 266 -12.16 29.48 8.78
C SER A 266 -13.08 28.66 9.69
N ASP A 267 -14.14 28.10 9.13
CA ASP A 267 -15.13 27.31 9.86
C ASP A 267 -14.54 25.98 10.36
N ALA A 268 -13.50 25.48 9.72
CA ALA A 268 -12.83 24.24 10.14
C ALA A 268 -12.25 24.34 11.55
N TYR A 269 -11.80 25.52 11.97
CA TYR A 269 -11.28 25.79 13.32
C TYR A 269 -12.36 25.76 14.40
N SER A 270 -13.63 25.86 14.01
CA SER A 270 -14.78 25.77 14.93
C SER A 270 -15.28 24.34 15.10
N VAL A 271 -14.77 23.36 14.36
CA VAL A 271 -15.16 21.96 14.44
C VAL A 271 -14.40 21.28 15.58
N SER A 272 -15.06 21.09 16.71
CA SER A 272 -14.44 20.53 17.93
C SER A 272 -13.83 19.13 17.76
N ALA A 273 -14.25 18.39 16.74
CA ALA A 273 -13.73 17.06 16.43
C ALA A 273 -12.42 17.09 15.63
N VAL A 274 -11.97 18.27 15.20
CA VAL A 274 -10.75 18.47 14.42
C VAL A 274 -9.75 19.22 15.28
N ALA A 275 -8.65 18.58 15.64
CA ALA A 275 -7.64 19.18 16.51
C ALA A 275 -6.86 20.30 15.79
N ASP A 276 -6.51 20.07 14.54
CA ASP A 276 -5.88 21.06 13.68
C ASP A 276 -6.29 20.80 12.22
N PRO A 277 -7.05 21.72 11.61
CA PRO A 277 -7.56 21.53 10.26
C PRO A 277 -6.49 21.61 9.16
N ARG A 278 -5.26 21.94 9.50
CA ARG A 278 -4.12 21.89 8.57
C ARG A 278 -3.64 20.47 8.33
N TYR A 279 -3.88 19.55 9.27
CA TYR A 279 -3.38 18.18 9.24
C TYR A 279 -4.54 17.22 9.47
N LEU A 280 -4.99 16.62 8.41
CA LEU A 280 -6.14 15.71 8.43
C LEU A 280 -5.72 14.32 7.99
N SER A 281 -6.44 13.32 8.47
CA SER A 281 -6.26 11.96 8.00
C SER A 281 -7.61 11.31 7.71
N VAL A 282 -7.58 10.39 6.72
CA VAL A 282 -8.73 9.58 6.32
C VAL A 282 -8.25 8.15 6.20
N THR A 283 -8.92 7.25 6.88
CA THR A 283 -8.69 5.81 6.71
C THR A 283 -9.76 5.23 5.80
N SER A 284 -9.34 4.57 4.75
CA SER A 284 -10.23 3.87 3.83
C SER A 284 -9.80 2.41 3.65
N ARG A 285 -10.77 1.57 3.30
CA ARG A 285 -10.53 0.18 2.94
C ARG A 285 -10.80 0.01 1.46
N HIS A 286 -9.79 -0.48 0.75
CA HIS A 286 -9.78 -0.76 -0.67
C HIS A 286 -9.98 -2.27 -0.87
N ILE A 287 -11.00 -2.68 -1.60
CA ILE A 287 -11.38 -4.08 -1.76
C ILE A 287 -11.31 -4.46 -3.23
N PHE A 288 -10.61 -5.54 -3.50
CA PHE A 288 -10.41 -6.15 -4.79
C PHE A 288 -11.06 -7.53 -4.83
#